data_e69fa4ad2b332d09e12f8081c91d5f77
#
_entry.id   e69fa4ad2b332d09e12f8081c91d5f77
#
_cell.length_a   1.000
_cell.length_b   1.000
_cell.length_c   1.000
_cell.angle_alpha   90.00
_cell.angle_beta   90.00
_cell.angle_gamma   90.00
#
_symmetry.space_group_name_H-M   'P 1'
#
loop_
_entity.id
_entity.type
_entity.pdbx_description
1 polymer ?
#
loop_
_entity_poly.entity_id
_entity_poly.type
_entity_poly.pdbx_seq_one_letter_code
_entity_poly.pdbx_strand_id
1 'polypeptide(L)'
;MTHLELVPVPPVAQLAGVSQHYGKTVALNNITLDIPARCMVGLIGPDGVGKSSLLSLISGARVIEQGNVMVLGGDMRDPKHRRDVCPRIAWMPQGLGKNLYHTLSVYENVDFFARLFGHDKAEREVRINELLTS
;
A
#
# COMPACT_ATOMS: atom_id res chain seq x y z
N MET A 1 -37.51 -15.24 8.94
CA MET A 1 -36.04 -15.18 9.01
C MET A 1 -35.55 -14.53 7.72
N THR A 2 -35.17 -13.27 7.81
CA THR A 2 -34.69 -12.52 6.63
C THR A 2 -33.24 -12.95 6.38
N HIS A 3 -32.99 -13.68 5.28
CA HIS A 3 -31.67 -13.93 4.80
C HIS A 3 -31.04 -12.58 4.41
N LEU A 4 -30.15 -12.06 5.24
CA LEU A 4 -29.24 -11.00 4.83
C LEU A 4 -28.30 -11.62 3.77
N GLU A 5 -28.58 -11.38 2.51
CA GLU A 5 -27.62 -11.64 1.43
C GLU A 5 -26.41 -10.74 1.71
N LEU A 6 -25.30 -11.37 2.12
CA LEU A 6 -24.02 -10.69 2.24
C LEU A 6 -23.59 -10.31 0.82
N VAL A 7 -23.77 -9.04 0.47
CA VAL A 7 -23.22 -8.50 -0.77
C VAL A 7 -21.70 -8.73 -0.72
N PRO A 8 -21.13 -9.49 -1.67
CA PRO A 8 -19.71 -9.78 -1.66
C PRO A 8 -18.92 -8.48 -1.78
N VAL A 9 -18.09 -8.21 -0.78
CA VAL A 9 -17.20 -7.03 -0.82
C VAL A 9 -16.10 -7.31 -1.84
N PRO A 10 -15.93 -6.45 -2.86
CA PRO A 10 -14.88 -6.66 -3.84
C PRO A 10 -13.49 -6.63 -3.18
N PRO A 11 -12.52 -7.39 -3.69
CA PRO A 11 -11.16 -7.40 -3.17
C PRO A 11 -10.53 -6.01 -3.25
N VAL A 12 -9.67 -5.69 -2.27
CA VAL A 12 -8.98 -4.40 -2.22
C VAL A 12 -7.89 -4.28 -3.28
N ALA A 13 -7.28 -5.40 -3.65
CA ALA A 13 -6.35 -5.48 -4.77
C ALA A 13 -6.54 -6.79 -5.54
N GLN A 14 -6.39 -6.73 -6.85
CA GLN A 14 -6.46 -7.87 -7.76
C GLN A 14 -5.27 -7.82 -8.70
N LEU A 15 -4.55 -8.93 -8.80
CA LEU A 15 -3.43 -9.10 -9.71
C LEU A 15 -3.78 -10.17 -10.73
N ALA A 16 -3.49 -9.91 -11.99
CA ALA A 16 -3.73 -10.85 -13.09
C ALA A 16 -2.50 -10.93 -13.99
N GLY A 17 -1.84 -12.09 -14.00
CA GLY A 17 -0.70 -12.40 -14.86
C GLY A 17 0.50 -11.47 -14.65
N VAL A 18 0.74 -11.03 -13.40
CA VAL A 18 1.76 -10.03 -13.08
C VAL A 18 3.15 -10.66 -13.11
N SER A 19 4.04 -10.09 -13.92
CA SER A 19 5.47 -10.42 -13.95
C SER A 19 6.30 -9.16 -13.75
N GLN A 20 7.38 -9.28 -12.99
CA GLN A 20 8.28 -8.17 -12.65
C GLN A 20 9.72 -8.66 -12.60
N HIS A 21 10.63 -7.87 -13.17
CA HIS A 21 12.06 -8.17 -13.23
C HIS A 21 12.89 -7.07 -12.56
N TYR A 22 14.06 -7.46 -12.07
CA TYR A 22 15.14 -6.57 -11.61
C TYR A 22 16.42 -6.94 -12.35
N GLY A 23 16.68 -6.28 -13.46
CA GLY A 23 17.74 -6.66 -14.37
C GLY A 23 17.50 -8.09 -14.89
N LYS A 24 18.36 -9.03 -14.52
CA LYS A 24 18.24 -10.45 -14.91
C LYS A 24 17.42 -11.30 -13.92
N THR A 25 17.03 -10.75 -12.78
CA THR A 25 16.32 -11.49 -11.73
C THR A 25 14.83 -11.37 -11.91
N VAL A 26 14.13 -12.51 -12.03
CA VAL A 26 12.67 -12.57 -12.02
C VAL A 26 12.19 -12.46 -10.58
N ALA A 27 11.53 -11.36 -10.24
CA ALA A 27 10.98 -11.14 -8.90
C ALA A 27 9.55 -11.67 -8.78
N LEU A 28 8.76 -11.51 -9.82
CA LEU A 28 7.40 -12.07 -9.93
C LEU A 28 7.25 -12.73 -11.29
N ASN A 29 6.63 -13.90 -11.33
CA ASN A 29 6.41 -14.65 -12.55
C ASN A 29 4.95 -15.07 -12.65
N ASN A 30 4.18 -14.39 -13.52
CA ASN A 30 2.79 -14.68 -13.83
C ASN A 30 1.88 -14.83 -12.59
N ILE A 31 2.00 -13.90 -11.65
CA ILE A 31 1.25 -13.93 -10.40
C ILE A 31 -0.19 -13.48 -10.64
N THR A 32 -1.13 -14.32 -10.21
CA THR A 32 -2.57 -14.01 -10.20
C THR A 32 -3.09 -14.29 -8.80
N LEU A 33 -3.62 -13.26 -8.13
CA LEU A 33 -4.20 -13.36 -6.81
C LEU A 33 -5.13 -12.17 -6.50
N ASP A 34 -6.06 -12.40 -5.59
CA ASP A 34 -6.93 -11.38 -5.03
C ASP A 34 -6.60 -11.17 -3.55
N ILE A 35 -6.55 -9.89 -3.12
CA ILE A 35 -6.41 -9.52 -1.72
C ILE A 35 -7.77 -9.07 -1.21
N PRO A 36 -8.36 -9.78 -0.24
CA PRO A 36 -9.67 -9.45 0.27
C PRO A 36 -9.66 -8.10 1.01
N ALA A 37 -10.81 -7.43 1.00
CA ALA A 37 -11.00 -6.18 1.73
C ALA A 37 -11.40 -6.41 3.19
N ARG A 38 -11.24 -5.40 4.04
CA ARG A 38 -11.71 -5.35 5.43
C ARG A 38 -11.15 -6.44 6.35
N CYS A 39 -9.99 -6.97 6.05
CA CYS A 39 -9.31 -7.94 6.90
C CYS A 39 -7.80 -7.72 6.87
N MET A 40 -7.12 -8.29 7.85
CA MET A 40 -5.67 -8.37 7.86
C MET A 40 -5.22 -9.54 7.00
N VAL A 41 -4.29 -9.29 6.08
CA VAL A 41 -3.75 -10.33 5.18
C VAL A 41 -2.25 -10.47 5.44
N GLY A 42 -1.81 -11.70 5.71
CA GLY A 42 -0.39 -12.05 5.82
C GLY A 42 0.15 -12.62 4.52
N LEU A 43 1.25 -12.05 4.01
CA LEU A 43 2.00 -12.60 2.87
C LEU A 43 3.23 -13.34 3.39
N ILE A 44 3.17 -14.67 3.36
CA ILE A 44 4.18 -15.55 3.94
C ILE A 44 4.99 -16.22 2.84
N GLY A 45 6.29 -16.36 3.06
CA GLY A 45 7.20 -17.04 2.14
C GLY A 45 8.66 -16.74 2.48
N PRO A 46 9.61 -17.51 1.94
CA PRO A 46 11.04 -17.30 2.16
C PRO A 46 11.52 -15.94 1.63
N ASP A 47 12.71 -15.53 2.01
CA ASP A 47 13.30 -14.29 1.51
C ASP A 47 13.62 -14.40 0.02
N GLY A 48 13.47 -13.27 -0.69
CA GLY A 48 13.75 -13.19 -2.12
C GLY A 48 12.66 -13.70 -3.06
N VAL A 49 11.52 -14.20 -2.56
CA VAL A 49 10.42 -14.72 -3.41
C VAL A 49 9.49 -13.64 -4.00
N GLY A 50 9.83 -12.35 -3.83
CA GLY A 50 9.06 -11.27 -4.46
C GLY A 50 7.97 -10.63 -3.58
N LYS A 51 7.85 -10.95 -2.28
CA LYS A 51 6.85 -10.35 -1.36
C LYS A 51 6.86 -8.82 -1.40
N SER A 52 8.04 -8.23 -1.22
CA SER A 52 8.20 -6.76 -1.24
C SER A 52 7.94 -6.16 -2.63
N SER A 53 8.25 -6.91 -3.70
CA SER A 53 7.96 -6.51 -5.07
C SER A 53 6.45 -6.46 -5.31
N LEU A 54 5.72 -7.47 -4.86
CA LEU A 54 4.27 -7.52 -4.92
C LEU A 54 3.63 -6.31 -4.22
N LEU A 55 4.01 -6.09 -2.96
CA LEU A 55 3.49 -4.97 -2.18
C LEU A 55 3.84 -3.61 -2.79
N SER A 56 5.02 -3.46 -3.39
CA SER A 56 5.42 -2.21 -4.05
C SER A 56 4.61 -1.91 -5.32
N LEU A 57 4.12 -2.93 -6.04
CA LEU A 57 3.21 -2.76 -7.17
C LEU A 57 1.82 -2.35 -6.71
N ILE A 58 1.30 -3.01 -5.66
CA ILE A 58 -0.02 -2.71 -5.07
C ILE A 58 -0.06 -1.29 -4.50
N SER A 59 1.00 -0.86 -3.83
CA SER A 59 1.08 0.49 -3.25
C SER A 59 1.33 1.61 -4.28
N GLY A 60 1.62 1.26 -5.53
CA GLY A 60 1.99 2.23 -6.56
C GLY A 60 3.42 2.76 -6.45
N ALA A 61 4.23 2.24 -5.54
CA ALA A 61 5.62 2.63 -5.37
C ALA A 61 6.52 2.15 -6.52
N ARG A 62 6.01 1.27 -7.39
CA ARG A 62 6.73 0.76 -8.55
C ARG A 62 5.84 0.67 -9.79
N VAL A 63 6.47 0.84 -10.96
CA VAL A 63 5.79 0.70 -12.25
C VAL A 63 5.59 -0.78 -12.58
N ILE A 64 4.41 -1.11 -13.10
CA ILE A 64 4.02 -2.45 -13.51
C ILE A 64 4.62 -2.73 -14.89
N GLU A 65 5.46 -3.75 -15.00
CA GLU A 65 6.05 -4.16 -16.29
C GLU A 65 5.04 -4.96 -17.12
N GLN A 66 4.50 -6.03 -16.54
CA GLN A 66 3.59 -6.93 -17.23
C GLN A 66 2.44 -7.38 -16.32
N GLY A 67 1.29 -7.68 -16.92
CA GLY A 67 0.08 -8.09 -16.22
C GLY A 67 -0.79 -6.90 -15.83
N ASN A 68 -1.79 -7.10 -15.01
CA ASN A 68 -2.71 -6.07 -14.55
C ASN A 68 -2.75 -6.03 -13.02
N VAL A 69 -2.75 -4.82 -12.45
CA VAL A 69 -2.86 -4.59 -10.99
C VAL A 69 -3.99 -3.60 -10.76
N MET A 70 -5.10 -4.10 -10.27
CA MET A 70 -6.25 -3.30 -9.85
C MET A 70 -6.19 -3.06 -8.35
N VAL A 71 -6.33 -1.83 -7.90
CA VAL A 71 -6.35 -1.47 -6.49
C VAL A 71 -7.49 -0.49 -6.23
N LEU A 72 -8.29 -0.75 -5.20
CA LEU A 72 -9.45 0.08 -4.87
C LEU A 72 -10.37 0.36 -6.06
N GLY A 73 -10.56 -0.64 -6.92
CA GLY A 73 -11.51 -0.61 -8.02
C GLY A 73 -11.01 -0.01 -9.33
N GLY A 74 -9.70 0.26 -9.48
CA GLY A 74 -9.15 0.78 -10.73
C GLY A 74 -7.71 0.33 -11.01
N ASP A 75 -7.30 0.50 -12.27
CA ASP A 75 -6.00 0.07 -12.78
C ASP A 75 -4.87 1.00 -12.29
N MET A 76 -3.86 0.44 -11.65
CA MET A 76 -2.69 1.19 -11.18
C MET A 76 -1.77 1.70 -12.31
N ARG A 77 -2.00 1.29 -13.55
CA ARG A 77 -1.35 1.88 -14.72
C ARG A 77 -1.96 3.21 -15.12
N ASP A 78 -3.26 3.42 -14.85
CA ASP A 78 -3.91 4.70 -15.11
C ASP A 78 -3.35 5.78 -14.18
N PRO A 79 -2.68 6.82 -14.70
CA PRO A 79 -2.10 7.88 -13.90
C PRO A 79 -3.13 8.67 -13.09
N LYS A 80 -4.37 8.80 -13.62
CA LYS A 80 -5.45 9.48 -12.92
C LYS A 80 -5.91 8.68 -11.72
N HIS A 81 -6.23 7.40 -11.92
CA HIS A 81 -6.61 6.50 -10.83
C HIS A 81 -5.52 6.42 -9.77
N ARG A 82 -4.25 6.23 -10.16
CA ARG A 82 -3.12 6.17 -9.23
C ARG A 82 -2.99 7.45 -8.39
N ARG A 83 -3.19 8.63 -8.98
CA ARG A 83 -3.18 9.91 -8.25
C ARG A 83 -4.28 9.99 -7.20
N ASP A 84 -5.45 9.44 -7.52
CA ASP A 84 -6.63 9.49 -6.64
C ASP A 84 -6.52 8.48 -5.49
N VAL A 85 -5.86 7.33 -5.71
CA VAL A 85 -5.79 6.27 -4.68
C VAL A 85 -4.51 6.30 -3.85
N CYS A 86 -3.37 6.77 -4.36
CA CYS A 86 -2.12 6.80 -3.61
C CYS A 86 -2.22 7.52 -2.26
N PRO A 87 -2.95 8.64 -2.11
CA PRO A 87 -3.17 9.26 -0.80
C PRO A 87 -3.97 8.40 0.20
N ARG A 88 -4.61 7.35 -0.27
CA ARG A 88 -5.39 6.40 0.55
C ARG A 88 -4.60 5.14 0.92
N ILE A 89 -3.36 5.04 0.47
CA ILE A 89 -2.48 3.89 0.68
C ILE A 89 -1.30 4.34 1.56
N ALA A 90 -1.16 3.73 2.73
CA ALA A 90 0.03 3.88 3.54
C ALA A 90 1.02 2.75 3.21
N TRP A 91 2.24 3.12 2.87
CA TRP A 91 3.32 2.19 2.58
C TRP A 91 4.44 2.34 3.61
N MET A 92 4.72 1.27 4.34
CA MET A 92 5.86 1.20 5.25
C MET A 92 6.91 0.23 4.68
N PRO A 93 8.00 0.73 4.08
CA PRO A 93 9.06 -0.12 3.54
C PRO A 93 9.83 -0.82 4.64
N GLN A 94 10.49 -1.90 4.27
CA GLN A 94 11.34 -2.68 5.17
C GLN A 94 12.60 -1.91 5.55
N GLY A 95 12.91 -1.92 6.84
CA GLY A 95 14.12 -1.34 7.43
C GLY A 95 13.82 -0.18 8.38
N LEU A 96 14.44 -0.23 9.56
CA LEU A 96 14.31 0.81 10.57
C LEU A 96 14.89 2.14 10.06
N GLY A 97 14.14 3.23 10.24
CA GLY A 97 14.59 4.60 10.00
C GLY A 97 14.75 5.03 8.54
N LYS A 98 14.51 4.15 7.55
CA LYS A 98 14.66 4.53 6.13
C LYS A 98 13.65 5.58 5.66
N ASN A 99 12.54 5.73 6.36
CA ASN A 99 11.47 6.69 6.03
C ASN A 99 11.45 7.89 6.96
N LEU A 100 12.35 7.95 7.93
CA LEU A 100 12.43 9.04 8.87
C LEU A 100 13.53 10.01 8.46
N TYR A 101 13.24 11.28 8.59
CA TYR A 101 14.22 12.35 8.46
C TYR A 101 15.00 12.44 9.76
N HIS A 102 16.24 12.01 9.76
CA HIS A 102 17.11 11.95 10.96
C HIS A 102 17.38 13.29 11.60
N THR A 103 17.21 14.39 10.86
CA THR A 103 17.38 15.76 11.34
C THR A 103 16.14 16.34 11.99
N LEU A 104 15.01 15.65 11.87
CA LEU A 104 13.73 16.06 12.46
C LEU A 104 13.47 15.27 13.75
N SER A 105 12.81 15.90 14.71
CA SER A 105 12.29 15.23 15.89
C SER A 105 11.20 14.22 15.53
N VAL A 106 10.80 13.37 16.46
CA VAL A 106 9.70 12.41 16.26
C VAL A 106 8.42 13.15 15.91
N TYR A 107 8.12 14.22 16.63
CA TYR A 107 6.94 15.07 16.36
C TYR A 107 6.96 15.63 14.93
N GLU A 108 8.07 16.21 14.51
CA GLU A 108 8.20 16.79 13.15
C GLU A 108 8.12 15.75 12.05
N ASN A 109 8.65 14.53 12.27
CA ASN A 109 8.47 13.43 11.32
C ASN A 109 6.99 13.07 11.17
N VAL A 110 6.26 12.91 12.27
CA VAL A 110 4.82 12.56 12.21
C VAL A 110 4.02 13.70 11.57
N ASP A 111 4.30 14.97 11.93
CA ASP A 111 3.65 16.15 11.34
C ASP A 111 3.91 16.24 9.83
N PHE A 112 5.13 15.95 9.38
CA PHE A 112 5.48 15.94 7.96
C PHE A 112 4.64 14.93 7.18
N PHE A 113 4.55 13.68 7.64
CA PHE A 113 3.74 12.68 6.97
C PHE A 113 2.25 13.01 7.01
N ALA A 114 1.74 13.51 8.13
CA ALA A 114 0.35 13.92 8.24
C ALA A 114 -0.02 15.05 7.25
N ARG A 115 0.92 15.99 6.98
CA ARG A 115 0.76 17.01 5.93
C ARG A 115 0.71 16.39 4.54
N LEU A 116 1.54 15.38 4.25
CA LEU A 116 1.51 14.68 2.96
C LEU A 116 0.17 14.00 2.70
N PHE A 117 -0.50 13.53 3.75
CA PHE A 117 -1.85 12.96 3.67
C PHE A 117 -2.98 14.00 3.70
N GLY A 118 -2.65 15.30 3.73
CA GLY A 118 -3.61 16.39 3.61
C GLY A 118 -4.35 16.76 4.89
N HIS A 119 -3.90 16.28 6.05
CA HIS A 119 -4.50 16.65 7.34
C HIS A 119 -4.27 18.13 7.65
N ASP A 120 -5.29 18.81 8.13
CA ASP A 120 -5.16 20.20 8.60
C ASP A 120 -4.39 20.28 9.93
N LYS A 121 -4.07 21.51 10.36
CA LYS A 121 -3.24 21.72 11.55
C LYS A 121 -3.89 21.17 12.82
N ALA A 122 -5.18 21.40 13.02
CA ALA A 122 -5.89 20.99 14.23
C ALA A 122 -5.97 19.44 14.31
N GLU A 123 -6.29 18.79 13.20
CA GLU A 123 -6.31 17.33 13.11
C GLU A 123 -4.93 16.71 13.36
N ARG A 124 -3.87 17.31 12.81
CA ARG A 124 -2.49 16.84 13.04
C ARG A 124 -2.10 16.90 14.51
N GLU A 125 -2.36 18.04 15.17
CA GLU A 125 -2.02 18.23 16.59
C GLU A 125 -2.72 17.18 17.48
N VAL A 126 -4.00 16.91 17.23
CA VAL A 126 -4.76 15.88 17.96
C VAL A 126 -4.14 14.50 17.74
N ARG A 127 -3.96 14.08 16.48
CA ARG A 127 -3.43 12.75 16.13
C ARG A 127 -2.01 12.52 16.61
N ILE A 128 -1.14 13.54 16.53
CA ILE A 128 0.24 13.45 17.01
C ILE A 128 0.26 13.25 18.53
N ASN A 129 -0.54 14.01 19.26
CA ASN A 129 -0.62 13.88 20.71
C ASN A 129 -1.14 12.49 21.10
N GLU A 130 -2.18 11.97 20.46
CA GLU A 130 -2.68 10.62 20.68
C GLU A 130 -1.59 9.56 20.46
N LEU A 131 -0.83 9.66 19.36
CA LEU A 131 0.22 8.72 19.03
C LEU A 131 1.44 8.78 19.96
N LEU A 132 1.79 9.97 20.46
CA LEU A 132 2.97 10.14 21.32
C LEU A 132 2.68 9.93 22.82
N THR A 133 1.40 9.85 23.21
CA THR A 133 0.99 9.65 24.61
C THR A 133 0.40 8.26 24.88
N SER A 134 0.22 7.45 23.85
CA SER A 134 -0.20 6.03 23.95
C SER A 134 1.03 5.14 24.08
#